data_516cbae4e045419a54a7d95d866a67f5
#
_entry.id   516cbae4e045419a54a7d95d866a67f5
#
_cell.length_a   1.000
_cell.length_b   1.000
_cell.length_c   1.000
_cell.angle_alpha   90.00
_cell.angle_beta   90.00
_cell.angle_gamma   90.00
#
_symmetry.space_group_name_H-M   'P 1'
#
loop_
_entity.id
_entity.type
_entity.pdbx_description
1 polymer ?
#
loop_
_entity_poly.entity_id
_entity_poly.type
_entity_poly.pdbx_seq_one_letter_code
_entity_poly.pdbx_strand_id
1 'polypeptide(L)'
;MTAAKEAATATCLWDIGADLDGIHVQFHQVRNMLYVFDEHLENELAFLKKCDDGYVRHFIDRYDMLRSVMEVMQLRIDDAIDAMRVQIDAVSTMVSPRLA
;
A
#
# COMPACT_ATOMS: atom_id res chain seq x y z
N MET A 1 35.00 14.92 -17.51
CA MET A 1 33.71 14.70 -18.18
C MET A 1 32.97 13.48 -17.67
N THR A 2 33.62 12.34 -17.53
CA THR A 2 33.03 11.13 -16.96
C THR A 2 32.54 11.33 -15.51
N ALA A 3 33.30 12.04 -14.67
CA ALA A 3 32.93 12.30 -13.28
C ALA A 3 31.67 13.16 -13.14
N ALA A 4 31.49 14.17 -13.99
CA ALA A 4 30.31 15.02 -13.99
C ALA A 4 29.06 14.25 -14.45
N LYS A 5 29.25 13.36 -15.45
CA LYS A 5 28.20 12.51 -15.98
C LYS A 5 27.77 11.46 -14.97
N GLU A 6 28.71 10.89 -14.23
CA GLU A 6 28.45 9.93 -13.15
C GLU A 6 27.73 10.60 -11.98
N ALA A 7 28.12 11.82 -11.61
CA ALA A 7 27.46 12.59 -10.56
C ALA A 7 26.02 12.94 -10.95
N ALA A 8 25.78 13.34 -12.21
CA ALA A 8 24.44 13.62 -12.71
C ALA A 8 23.57 12.38 -12.71
N THR A 9 24.13 11.21 -13.08
CA THR A 9 23.42 9.93 -13.04
C THR A 9 23.07 9.54 -11.61
N ALA A 10 24.00 9.68 -10.67
CA ALA A 10 23.77 9.40 -9.25
C ALA A 10 22.69 10.30 -8.66
N THR A 11 22.66 11.60 -9.00
CA THR A 11 21.63 12.53 -8.59
C THR A 11 20.25 12.13 -9.14
N CYS A 12 20.20 11.71 -10.42
CA CYS A 12 18.97 11.25 -11.05
C CYS A 12 18.43 9.98 -10.36
N LEU A 13 19.30 9.02 -10.04
CA LEU A 13 18.93 7.81 -9.33
C LEU A 13 18.45 8.13 -7.90
N TRP A 14 19.09 9.09 -7.24
CA TRP A 14 18.66 9.56 -5.93
C TRP A 14 17.25 10.12 -5.97
N ASP A 15 16.95 10.98 -6.95
CA ASP A 15 15.63 11.59 -7.13
C ASP A 15 14.56 10.50 -7.42
N ILE A 16 14.87 9.53 -8.26
CA ILE A 16 13.98 8.39 -8.52
C ILE A 16 13.73 7.60 -7.23
N GLY A 17 14.77 7.34 -6.46
CA GLY A 17 14.65 6.65 -5.18
C GLY A 17 13.79 7.40 -4.18
N ALA A 18 13.95 8.72 -4.10
CA ALA A 18 13.14 9.58 -3.24
C ALA A 18 11.67 9.59 -3.67
N ASP A 19 11.40 9.65 -4.98
CA ASP A 19 10.04 9.60 -5.52
C ASP A 19 9.38 8.24 -5.24
N LEU A 20 10.10 7.14 -5.42
CA LEU A 20 9.62 5.79 -5.11
C LEU A 20 9.32 5.64 -3.61
N ASP A 21 10.17 6.18 -2.75
CA ASP A 21 9.95 6.16 -1.32
C ASP A 21 8.69 6.93 -0.93
N GLY A 22 8.47 8.10 -1.53
CA GLY A 22 7.25 8.89 -1.34
C GLY A 22 5.99 8.13 -1.75
N ILE A 23 6.01 7.46 -2.89
CA ILE A 23 4.90 6.62 -3.35
C ILE A 23 4.70 5.43 -2.39
N HIS A 24 5.77 4.81 -1.93
CA HIS A 24 5.72 3.71 -0.97
C HIS A 24 5.02 4.13 0.33
N VAL A 25 5.32 5.33 0.84
CA VAL A 25 4.64 5.90 2.01
C VAL A 25 3.14 6.07 1.75
N GLN A 26 2.77 6.57 0.56
CA GLN A 26 1.36 6.70 0.18
C GLN A 26 0.63 5.36 0.15
N PHE A 27 1.26 4.31 -0.37
CA PHE A 27 0.68 2.96 -0.34
C PHE A 27 0.49 2.44 1.08
N HIS A 28 1.43 2.70 1.97
CA HIS A 28 1.27 2.37 3.39
C HIS A 28 0.08 3.09 4.03
N GLN A 29 -0.11 4.36 3.70
CA GLN A 29 -1.25 5.14 4.17
C GLN A 29 -2.58 4.56 3.69
N VAL A 30 -2.68 4.21 2.40
CA VAL A 30 -3.86 3.56 1.83
C VAL A 30 -4.13 2.22 2.50
N ARG A 31 -3.09 1.41 2.70
CA ARG A 31 -3.21 0.14 3.41
C ARG A 31 -3.77 0.32 4.82
N ASN A 32 -3.25 1.29 5.56
CA ASN A 32 -3.71 1.56 6.92
C ASN A 32 -5.17 2.01 6.93
N MET A 33 -5.58 2.84 5.98
CA MET A 33 -6.97 3.25 5.81
C MET A 33 -7.89 2.06 5.54
N LEU A 34 -7.47 1.12 4.68
CA LEU A 34 -8.23 -0.08 4.39
C LEU A 34 -8.40 -0.97 5.61
N TYR A 35 -7.36 -1.13 6.43
CA TYR A 35 -7.43 -1.89 7.68
C TYR A 35 -8.40 -1.26 8.67
N VAL A 36 -8.36 0.05 8.84
CA VAL A 36 -9.29 0.77 9.73
C VAL A 36 -10.72 0.64 9.23
N PHE A 37 -10.93 0.75 7.93
CA PHE A 37 -12.25 0.63 7.32
C PHE A 37 -12.80 -0.80 7.46
N ASP A 38 -11.95 -1.82 7.24
CA ASP A 38 -12.32 -3.22 7.41
C ASP A 38 -12.72 -3.52 8.87
N GLU A 39 -11.96 -3.02 9.83
CA GLU A 39 -12.28 -3.16 11.26
C GLU A 39 -13.62 -2.50 11.60
N HIS A 40 -13.88 -1.32 11.04
CA HIS A 40 -15.15 -0.63 11.21
C HIS A 40 -16.32 -1.44 10.65
N LEU A 41 -16.16 -1.98 9.44
CA LEU A 41 -17.17 -2.85 8.82
C LEU A 41 -17.41 -4.12 9.63
N GLU A 42 -16.36 -4.72 10.17
CA GLU A 42 -16.47 -5.91 11.01
C GLU A 42 -17.29 -5.62 12.26
N ASN A 43 -17.06 -4.48 12.92
CA ASN A 43 -17.81 -4.06 14.09
C ASN A 43 -19.27 -3.80 13.75
N GLU A 44 -19.55 -3.14 12.63
CA GLU A 44 -20.91 -2.89 12.14
C GLU A 44 -21.65 -4.20 11.83
N LEU A 45 -20.98 -5.15 11.16
CA LEU A 45 -21.54 -6.47 10.88
C LEU A 45 -21.86 -7.24 12.15
N ALA A 46 -20.99 -7.20 13.16
CA ALA A 46 -21.21 -7.85 14.43
C ALA A 46 -22.47 -7.29 15.13
N PHE A 47 -22.69 -5.99 15.02
CA PHE A 47 -23.90 -5.35 15.55
C PHE A 47 -25.14 -5.77 14.76
N LEU A 48 -25.10 -5.74 13.43
CA LEU A 48 -26.21 -6.08 12.55
C LEU A 48 -26.62 -7.55 12.68
N LYS A 49 -25.70 -8.46 12.91
CA LYS A 49 -25.97 -9.88 13.11
C LYS A 49 -26.82 -10.17 14.33
N LYS A 50 -26.92 -9.24 15.26
CA LYS A 50 -27.80 -9.34 16.43
C LYS A 50 -29.25 -8.97 16.12
N CYS A 51 -29.51 -8.35 14.97
CA CYS A 51 -30.84 -7.96 14.52
C CYS A 51 -31.44 -9.09 13.68
N ASP A 52 -32.65 -9.53 14.04
CA ASP A 52 -33.35 -10.60 13.31
C ASP A 52 -34.38 -9.98 12.35
N ASP A 53 -33.89 -9.35 11.29
CA ASP A 53 -34.69 -8.70 10.26
C ASP A 53 -34.19 -9.13 8.86
N GLY A 54 -35.12 -9.43 7.95
CA GLY A 54 -34.79 -9.82 6.58
C GLY A 54 -34.03 -8.76 5.79
N TYR A 55 -34.31 -7.48 6.00
CA TYR A 55 -33.56 -6.38 5.39
C TYR A 55 -32.14 -6.35 5.90
N VAL A 56 -31.93 -6.57 7.18
CA VAL A 56 -30.61 -6.60 7.79
C VAL A 56 -29.77 -7.75 7.22
N ARG A 57 -30.36 -8.92 6.99
CA ARG A 57 -29.67 -10.05 6.35
C ARG A 57 -29.17 -9.70 4.95
N HIS A 58 -29.98 -8.99 4.17
CA HIS A 58 -29.58 -8.54 2.85
C HIS A 58 -28.39 -7.58 2.91
N PHE A 59 -28.39 -6.65 3.86
CA PHE A 59 -27.27 -5.75 4.10
C PHE A 59 -26.01 -6.51 4.55
N ILE A 60 -26.16 -7.49 5.44
CA ILE A 60 -25.06 -8.34 5.89
C ILE A 60 -24.38 -9.03 4.70
N ASP A 61 -25.14 -9.63 3.81
CA ASP A 61 -24.61 -10.29 2.63
C ASP A 61 -23.83 -9.33 1.73
N ARG A 62 -24.33 -8.12 1.55
CA ARG A 62 -23.63 -7.07 0.78
C ARG A 62 -22.35 -6.62 1.44
N TYR A 63 -22.35 -6.46 2.74
CA TYR A 63 -21.14 -6.09 3.50
C TYR A 63 -20.10 -7.21 3.46
N ASP A 64 -20.52 -8.46 3.54
CA ASP A 64 -19.60 -9.60 3.43
C ASP A 64 -18.93 -9.64 2.05
N MET A 65 -19.69 -9.37 0.97
CA MET A 65 -19.13 -9.24 -0.38
C MET A 65 -18.12 -8.08 -0.46
N LEU A 66 -18.46 -6.94 0.12
CA LEU A 66 -17.56 -5.77 0.13
C LEU A 66 -16.28 -6.08 0.88
N ARG A 67 -16.35 -6.74 2.03
CA ARG A 67 -15.18 -7.15 2.79
C ARG A 67 -14.29 -8.10 2.00
N SER A 68 -14.87 -9.05 1.28
CA SER A 68 -14.12 -9.96 0.41
C SER A 68 -13.34 -9.21 -0.68
N VAL A 69 -13.96 -8.20 -1.29
CA VAL A 69 -13.28 -7.33 -2.26
C VAL A 69 -12.16 -6.54 -1.58
N MET A 70 -12.39 -6.00 -0.39
CA MET A 70 -11.39 -5.26 0.36
C MET A 70 -10.19 -6.12 0.74
N GLU A 71 -10.42 -7.38 1.12
CA GLU A 71 -9.34 -8.33 1.43
C GLU A 71 -8.44 -8.55 0.22
N VAL A 72 -9.02 -8.73 -0.96
CA VAL A 72 -8.25 -8.86 -2.21
C VAL A 72 -7.45 -7.59 -2.49
N MET A 73 -8.05 -6.42 -2.29
CA MET A 73 -7.36 -5.14 -2.45
C MET A 73 -6.19 -5.00 -1.48
N GLN A 74 -6.37 -5.38 -0.23
CA GLN A 74 -5.31 -5.36 0.79
C GLN A 74 -4.14 -6.25 0.40
N LEU A 75 -4.41 -7.47 -0.06
CA LEU A 75 -3.37 -8.40 -0.51
C LEU A 75 -2.58 -7.82 -1.69
N ARG A 76 -3.26 -7.22 -2.66
CA ARG A 76 -2.60 -6.60 -3.82
C ARG A 76 -1.78 -5.39 -3.43
N ILE A 77 -2.24 -4.58 -2.48
CA ILE A 77 -1.50 -3.43 -1.97
C ILE A 77 -0.28 -3.89 -1.18
N ASP A 78 -0.40 -4.91 -0.35
CA ASP A 78 0.73 -5.49 0.39
C ASP A 78 1.79 -6.03 -0.57
N ASP A 79 1.40 -6.73 -1.62
CA ASP A 79 2.31 -7.22 -2.66
C ASP A 79 3.00 -6.06 -3.39
N ALA A 80 2.26 -5.00 -3.71
CA ALA A 80 2.81 -3.81 -4.35
C ALA A 80 3.80 -3.08 -3.44
N ILE A 81 3.52 -2.98 -2.14
CA ILE A 81 4.41 -2.40 -1.15
C ILE A 81 5.72 -3.18 -1.09
N ASP A 82 5.65 -4.50 -1.03
CA ASP A 82 6.83 -5.36 -0.97
C ASP A 82 7.66 -5.25 -2.26
N ALA A 83 7.01 -5.25 -3.42
CA ALA A 83 7.67 -5.09 -4.71
C ALA A 83 8.37 -3.72 -4.82
N MET A 84 7.72 -2.65 -4.34
CA MET A 84 8.32 -1.32 -4.31
C MET A 84 9.51 -1.23 -3.37
N ARG A 85 9.45 -1.88 -2.22
CA ARG A 85 10.57 -1.93 -1.27
C ARG A 85 11.80 -2.54 -1.93
N VAL A 86 11.64 -3.62 -2.67
CA VAL A 86 12.73 -4.24 -3.41
C VAL A 86 13.36 -3.26 -4.41
N GLN A 87 12.53 -2.51 -5.14
CA GLN A 87 13.02 -1.53 -6.11
C GLN A 87 13.71 -0.34 -5.43
N ILE A 88 13.17 0.15 -4.33
CA ILE A 88 13.77 1.24 -3.55
C ILE A 88 15.15 0.83 -3.04
N ASP A 89 15.25 -0.36 -2.48
CA ASP A 89 16.52 -0.90 -1.95
C ASP A 89 17.54 -1.08 -3.08
N ALA A 90 17.11 -1.56 -4.25
CA ALA A 90 17.98 -1.70 -5.42
C ALA A 90 18.51 -0.34 -5.90
N VAL A 91 17.66 0.68 -5.98
CA VAL A 91 18.06 2.03 -6.36
C VAL A 91 19.01 2.62 -5.32
N SER A 92 18.72 2.47 -4.03
CA SER A 92 19.57 2.94 -2.94
C SER A 92 20.95 2.30 -2.99
N THR A 93 21.02 1.01 -3.27
CA THR A 93 22.28 0.27 -3.41
C THR A 93 23.09 0.78 -4.61
N MET A 94 22.42 1.14 -5.71
CA MET A 94 23.07 1.70 -6.90
C MET A 94 23.61 3.11 -6.66
N VAL A 95 22.97 3.90 -5.83
CA VAL A 95 23.34 5.30 -5.55
C VAL A 95 24.44 5.39 -4.48
N SER A 96 24.34 4.62 -3.41
CA SER A 96 25.25 4.70 -2.26
C SER A 96 26.73 4.56 -2.62
N PRO A 97 27.18 3.60 -3.45
CA PRO A 97 28.59 3.50 -3.83
C PRO A 97 29.10 4.67 -4.66
N ARG A 98 28.22 5.43 -5.32
CA ARG A 98 28.60 6.56 -6.18
C ARG A 98 28.67 7.87 -5.41
N LEU A 99 27.97 7.95 -4.28
CA LEU A 99 27.96 9.13 -3.42
C LEU A 99 29.03 9.05 -2.31
N ALA A 100 29.47 7.85 -2.03
CA ALA A 100 30.57 7.64 -1.10
C ALA A 100 31.93 7.83 -1.81
#